data_025650483e75619e41f9d450e318ef13
#
_entry.id   025650483e75619e41f9d450e318ef13
#
_cell.length_a   1.000
_cell.length_b   1.000
_cell.length_c   1.000
_cell.angle_alpha   90.00
_cell.angle_beta   90.00
_cell.angle_gamma   90.00
#
_symmetry.space_group_name_H-M   'P 1'
#
loop_
_entity.id
_entity.type
_entity.pdbx_description
1 polymer ?
#
loop_
_entity_poly.entity_id
_entity_poly.type
_entity_poly.pdbx_seq_one_letter_code
_entity_poly.pdbx_strand_id
1 'polypeptide(L)'
;MDGLNRICSAGRHAWRLAAAAALLLCGPVAAAQDVLIRDATVHTVSARGSLQHADVLVRGGVIAAVGPGLSAPAGVQVVEAGGRPLTPALFAGITEIGIEEVSGEASTVDSHLKLGEQPLRPEFDVTLAYNPASVLVPVARVEGLGFTALGATTGGGFVAGQGGVLRLDGSPDPIGPRALYLRLGAEAAELTGQSRAAQWMLLQQMVDEARGRVAADSPHALLTPAGRRTLAGYLAGQGRIIVAVDRASDIRQLLRWAQREKVRIAVAGGAEAWQLATELAAAQVPVFVDALGNLPASFDQLGATLENAARLQRAGVPVSFAQREDVSHNARKIRQLAGNAVAHGLPWADGLAGLTRVPAQVLGVADRIGSIEPGKQADLVLWEGDPLDVAHYAEQVWLGGQAMPMRSRQTELRDRYLQRAGVR
;
A
#
# COMPACT_ATOMS: atom_id res chain seq x y z
N MET A 1 -23.85 -36.43 -59.99
CA MET A 1 -23.93 -36.41 -58.48
C MET A 1 -22.55 -36.41 -57.83
N ASP A 2 -21.58 -35.61 -58.33
CA ASP A 2 -20.18 -35.66 -57.86
C ASP A 2 -19.64 -34.32 -57.34
N GLY A 3 -20.52 -33.39 -57.07
CA GLY A 3 -20.10 -32.02 -56.60
C GLY A 3 -20.14 -31.75 -55.11
N LEU A 4 -20.78 -32.60 -54.28
CA LEU A 4 -21.07 -32.31 -52.85
C LEU A 4 -20.05 -32.90 -51.88
N ASN A 5 -19.16 -33.79 -52.29
CA ASN A 5 -18.20 -34.45 -51.39
C ASN A 5 -16.84 -33.75 -51.24
N ARG A 6 -16.56 -32.66 -51.97
CA ARG A 6 -15.29 -31.92 -51.86
C ARG A 6 -15.32 -30.76 -50.89
N ILE A 7 -16.49 -30.30 -50.46
CA ILE A 7 -16.63 -29.14 -49.53
C ILE A 7 -16.51 -29.56 -48.07
N CYS A 8 -16.84 -30.80 -47.70
CA CYS A 8 -16.76 -31.26 -46.31
C CYS A 8 -15.36 -31.65 -45.81
N SER A 9 -14.38 -31.85 -46.68
CA SER A 9 -13.01 -32.23 -46.26
C SER A 9 -12.13 -31.03 -45.92
N ALA A 10 -12.35 -29.89 -46.57
CA ALA A 10 -11.57 -28.65 -46.29
C ALA A 10 -11.88 -28.00 -44.96
N GLY A 11 -13.12 -28.11 -44.42
CA GLY A 11 -13.53 -27.54 -43.16
C GLY A 11 -12.90 -28.22 -41.93
N ARG A 12 -12.62 -29.52 -41.99
CA ARG A 12 -12.05 -30.28 -40.88
C ARG A 12 -10.56 -30.02 -40.64
N HIS A 13 -9.84 -29.61 -41.67
CA HIS A 13 -8.40 -29.29 -41.57
C HIS A 13 -8.18 -27.87 -41.11
N ALA A 14 -9.04 -26.93 -41.50
CA ALA A 14 -9.00 -25.54 -41.01
C ALA A 14 -9.28 -25.43 -39.49
N TRP A 15 -10.21 -26.22 -38.95
CA TRP A 15 -10.49 -26.25 -37.51
C TRP A 15 -9.38 -26.89 -36.65
N ARG A 16 -8.67 -27.88 -37.24
CA ARG A 16 -7.53 -28.50 -36.52
C ARG A 16 -6.30 -27.59 -36.50
N LEU A 17 -6.08 -26.77 -37.51
CA LEU A 17 -5.01 -25.78 -37.55
C LEU A 17 -5.32 -24.55 -36.66
N ALA A 18 -6.58 -24.14 -36.56
CA ALA A 18 -7.01 -23.07 -35.64
C ALA A 18 -6.91 -23.50 -34.17
N ALA A 19 -7.25 -24.75 -33.84
CA ALA A 19 -7.10 -25.29 -32.48
C ALA A 19 -5.63 -25.48 -32.08
N ALA A 20 -4.74 -25.83 -33.02
CA ALA A 20 -3.29 -25.93 -32.76
C ALA A 20 -2.62 -24.54 -32.62
N ALA A 21 -3.09 -23.51 -33.32
CA ALA A 21 -2.61 -22.15 -33.21
C ALA A 21 -3.07 -21.48 -31.90
N ALA A 22 -4.26 -21.81 -31.35
CA ALA A 22 -4.76 -21.30 -30.08
C ALA A 22 -3.99 -21.87 -28.85
N LEU A 23 -3.41 -23.06 -28.98
CA LEU A 23 -2.57 -23.67 -27.91
C LEU A 23 -1.14 -23.11 -27.86
N LEU A 24 -0.69 -22.41 -28.90
CA LEU A 24 0.65 -21.79 -28.95
C LEU A 24 0.68 -20.35 -28.41
N LEU A 25 -0.48 -19.76 -28.08
CA LEU A 25 -0.60 -18.41 -27.51
C LEU A 25 -0.68 -18.38 -25.97
N CYS A 26 -0.76 -19.53 -25.30
CA CYS A 26 -0.43 -19.62 -23.88
C CYS A 26 1.09 -19.54 -23.73
N GLY A 27 1.62 -18.32 -23.70
CA GLY A 27 2.99 -18.10 -23.23
C GLY A 27 3.14 -18.76 -21.85
N PRO A 28 4.33 -19.28 -21.51
CA PRO A 28 4.54 -19.88 -20.20
C PRO A 28 4.21 -18.80 -19.15
N VAL A 29 3.18 -19.05 -18.34
CA VAL A 29 3.02 -18.34 -17.05
C VAL A 29 4.35 -18.60 -16.35
N ALA A 30 5.13 -17.56 -16.12
CA ALA A 30 6.40 -17.68 -15.43
C ALA A 30 6.09 -18.32 -14.06
N ALA A 31 6.38 -19.61 -13.93
CA ALA A 31 6.19 -20.32 -12.69
C ALA A 31 7.10 -19.68 -11.63
N ALA A 32 6.59 -19.49 -10.44
CA ALA A 32 7.40 -19.02 -9.31
C ALA A 32 8.64 -19.93 -9.21
N GLN A 33 9.83 -19.34 -9.27
CA GLN A 33 11.08 -20.09 -9.22
C GLN A 33 11.38 -20.45 -7.77
N ASP A 34 11.56 -21.73 -7.48
CA ASP A 34 12.00 -22.15 -6.15
C ASP A 34 13.39 -21.59 -5.88
N VAL A 35 13.59 -20.96 -4.72
CA VAL A 35 14.85 -20.32 -4.34
C VAL A 35 15.20 -20.61 -2.88
N LEU A 36 16.48 -20.88 -2.61
CA LEU A 36 17.05 -20.91 -1.28
C LEU A 36 17.96 -19.69 -1.13
N ILE A 37 17.57 -18.74 -0.29
CA ILE A 37 18.41 -17.62 0.12
C ILE A 37 19.17 -18.09 1.35
N ARG A 38 20.50 -18.20 1.24
CA ARG A 38 21.37 -18.80 2.26
C ARG A 38 22.19 -17.74 2.98
N ASP A 39 22.47 -18.01 4.27
CA ASP A 39 23.37 -17.19 5.09
C ASP A 39 22.99 -15.71 5.13
N ALA A 40 21.73 -15.40 5.42
CA ALA A 40 21.22 -14.03 5.55
C ALA A 40 21.06 -13.61 7.01
N THR A 41 21.13 -12.31 7.28
CA THR A 41 20.54 -11.71 8.48
C THR A 41 19.04 -11.51 8.19
N VAL A 42 18.22 -12.48 8.61
CA VAL A 42 16.80 -12.49 8.31
C VAL A 42 16.03 -11.68 9.36
N HIS A 43 15.56 -10.51 8.99
CA HIS A 43 14.64 -9.70 9.79
C HIS A 43 13.22 -10.21 9.56
N THR A 44 12.77 -11.15 10.40
CA THR A 44 11.49 -11.84 10.17
C THR A 44 10.27 -10.93 10.34
N VAL A 45 10.40 -9.86 11.10
CA VAL A 45 9.31 -8.96 11.52
C VAL A 45 8.14 -9.74 12.16
N SER A 46 8.47 -10.85 12.80
CA SER A 46 7.58 -11.72 13.58
C SER A 46 8.06 -11.81 15.03
N ALA A 47 7.39 -12.62 15.84
CA ALA A 47 7.83 -12.90 17.22
C ALA A 47 9.25 -13.52 17.31
N ARG A 48 9.77 -14.08 16.20
CA ARG A 48 11.12 -14.65 16.14
C ARG A 48 12.23 -13.59 16.09
N GLY A 49 11.89 -12.33 15.81
CA GLY A 49 12.86 -11.24 15.70
C GLY A 49 13.79 -11.39 14.49
N SER A 50 15.06 -10.97 14.65
CA SER A 50 16.09 -11.09 13.63
C SER A 50 16.94 -12.35 13.88
N LEU A 51 17.19 -13.13 12.82
CA LEU A 51 17.97 -14.35 12.83
C LEU A 51 19.27 -14.12 12.06
N GLN A 52 20.40 -14.34 12.72
CA GLN A 52 21.72 -14.27 12.09
C GLN A 52 22.04 -15.58 11.37
N HIS A 53 22.75 -15.51 10.23
CA HIS A 53 23.19 -16.69 9.48
C HIS A 53 22.06 -17.70 9.23
N ALA A 54 20.88 -17.20 8.85
CA ALA A 54 19.71 -18.00 8.59
C ALA A 54 19.40 -18.11 7.10
N ASP A 55 18.75 -19.19 6.73
CA ASP A 55 18.31 -19.48 5.38
C ASP A 55 16.81 -19.30 5.26
N VAL A 56 16.35 -18.93 4.05
CA VAL A 56 14.93 -18.86 3.69
C VAL A 56 14.71 -19.70 2.44
N LEU A 57 13.93 -20.78 2.57
CA LEU A 57 13.52 -21.63 1.45
C LEU A 57 12.16 -21.16 0.93
N VAL A 58 12.11 -20.83 -0.35
CA VAL A 58 10.88 -20.48 -1.07
C VAL A 58 10.52 -21.60 -2.02
N ARG A 59 9.23 -22.00 -2.03
CA ARG A 59 8.69 -23.02 -2.94
C ARG A 59 7.31 -22.60 -3.43
N GLY A 60 7.11 -22.63 -4.73
CA GLY A 60 5.82 -22.26 -5.33
C GLY A 60 5.34 -20.86 -4.96
N GLY A 61 6.26 -19.91 -4.75
CA GLY A 61 5.94 -18.53 -4.38
C GLY A 61 5.65 -18.31 -2.88
N VAL A 62 5.80 -19.34 -2.05
CA VAL A 62 5.51 -19.31 -0.61
C VAL A 62 6.78 -19.61 0.18
N ILE A 63 6.94 -18.99 1.34
CA ILE A 63 8.01 -19.30 2.29
C ILE A 63 7.74 -20.69 2.88
N ALA A 64 8.58 -21.66 2.52
CA ALA A 64 8.45 -23.04 3.00
C ALA A 64 9.12 -23.25 4.35
N ALA A 65 10.30 -22.66 4.57
CA ALA A 65 11.05 -22.79 5.80
C ALA A 65 11.95 -21.57 6.04
N VAL A 66 12.24 -21.29 7.32
CA VAL A 66 13.16 -20.25 7.78
C VAL A 66 13.98 -20.80 8.95
N GLY A 67 15.29 -20.80 8.84
CA GLY A 67 16.19 -21.27 9.91
C GLY A 67 17.60 -21.53 9.38
N PRO A 68 18.56 -21.85 10.25
CA PRO A 68 19.94 -22.09 9.84
C PRO A 68 20.09 -23.48 9.17
N GLY A 69 20.99 -23.57 8.19
CA GLY A 69 21.45 -24.83 7.60
C GLY A 69 20.41 -25.60 6.80
N LEU A 70 19.50 -24.92 6.11
CA LEU A 70 18.50 -25.57 5.27
C LEU A 70 19.15 -26.25 4.06
N SER A 71 18.75 -27.48 3.79
CA SER A 71 19.20 -28.21 2.60
C SER A 71 18.54 -27.64 1.35
N ALA A 72 19.34 -27.42 0.31
CA ALA A 72 18.82 -27.03 -1.01
C ALA A 72 18.21 -28.27 -1.70
N PRO A 73 16.89 -28.30 -1.99
CA PRO A 73 16.30 -29.37 -2.79
C PRO A 73 16.90 -29.38 -4.21
N ALA A 74 16.85 -30.53 -4.89
CA ALA A 74 17.33 -30.64 -6.26
C ALA A 74 16.61 -29.64 -7.21
N GLY A 75 17.37 -28.88 -8.00
CA GLY A 75 16.84 -27.91 -8.95
C GLY A 75 16.44 -26.56 -8.38
N VAL A 76 16.63 -26.32 -7.09
CA VAL A 76 16.38 -25.02 -6.45
C VAL A 76 17.57 -24.08 -6.70
N GLN A 77 17.30 -22.85 -7.12
CA GLN A 77 18.32 -21.82 -7.23
C GLN A 77 18.82 -21.44 -5.83
N VAL A 78 20.14 -21.40 -5.63
CA VAL A 78 20.74 -20.93 -4.38
C VAL A 78 21.27 -19.50 -4.57
N VAL A 79 20.89 -18.61 -3.65
CA VAL A 79 21.37 -17.23 -3.58
C VAL A 79 22.13 -17.06 -2.28
N GLU A 80 23.44 -16.83 -2.36
CA GLU A 80 24.29 -16.63 -1.19
C GLU A 80 24.16 -15.17 -0.71
N ALA A 81 23.57 -14.98 0.45
CA ALA A 81 23.38 -13.66 1.04
C ALA A 81 24.66 -13.15 1.73
N GLY A 82 25.51 -14.05 2.27
CA GLY A 82 26.80 -13.67 2.90
C GLY A 82 26.60 -12.73 4.09
N GLY A 83 25.65 -13.01 4.95
CA GLY A 83 25.31 -12.21 6.13
C GLY A 83 24.47 -10.96 5.86
N ARG A 84 24.19 -10.62 4.60
CA ARG A 84 23.42 -9.41 4.24
C ARG A 84 21.98 -9.46 4.74
N PRO A 85 21.35 -8.28 5.01
CA PRO A 85 19.99 -8.20 5.51
C PRO A 85 18.95 -8.70 4.49
N LEU A 86 18.03 -9.52 4.95
CA LEU A 86 16.86 -9.98 4.22
C LEU A 86 15.60 -9.56 4.99
N THR A 87 14.71 -8.82 4.35
CA THR A 87 13.47 -8.33 4.94
C THR A 87 12.25 -8.78 4.14
N PRO A 88 11.02 -8.71 4.70
CA PRO A 88 9.82 -8.66 3.87
C PRO A 88 9.89 -7.46 2.92
N ALA A 89 9.25 -7.55 1.75
CA ALA A 89 9.09 -6.42 0.86
C ALA A 89 8.32 -5.28 1.53
N LEU A 90 8.75 -4.04 1.30
CA LEU A 90 8.24 -2.87 1.99
C LEU A 90 6.95 -2.35 1.36
N PHE A 91 6.14 -1.67 2.17
CA PHE A 91 5.03 -0.84 1.69
C PHE A 91 5.54 0.56 1.34
N ALA A 92 5.08 1.08 0.22
CA ALA A 92 5.32 2.46 -0.22
C ALA A 92 4.56 3.52 0.61
N GLY A 93 3.78 3.09 1.59
CA GLY A 93 2.82 3.92 2.30
C GLY A 93 1.48 4.04 1.55
N ILE A 94 0.76 5.13 1.79
CA ILE A 94 -0.46 5.49 1.06
C ILE A 94 -0.03 6.32 -0.14
N THR A 95 -0.27 5.83 -1.37
CA THR A 95 0.21 6.47 -2.60
C THR A 95 -0.81 6.43 -3.72
N GLU A 96 -0.49 7.08 -4.83
CA GLU A 96 -1.24 7.08 -6.09
C GLU A 96 -0.45 6.39 -7.21
N ILE A 97 0.54 5.54 -6.87
CA ILE A 97 1.34 4.80 -7.86
C ILE A 97 0.43 3.98 -8.78
N GLY A 98 0.53 4.23 -10.08
CA GLY A 98 -0.26 3.54 -11.10
C GLY A 98 -1.64 4.15 -11.36
N ILE A 99 -2.05 5.19 -10.62
CA ILE A 99 -3.24 6.00 -10.91
C ILE A 99 -2.88 7.49 -11.06
N GLU A 100 -1.61 7.82 -10.96
CA GLU A 100 -1.03 9.10 -11.30
C GLU A 100 0.32 8.87 -11.99
N GLU A 101 0.53 9.47 -13.17
CA GLU A 101 1.83 9.45 -13.87
C GLU A 101 2.57 10.78 -13.72
N VAL A 102 1.85 11.89 -13.83
CA VAL A 102 2.38 13.26 -13.71
C VAL A 102 1.36 14.14 -13.00
N SER A 103 1.63 14.57 -11.78
CA SER A 103 0.70 15.34 -10.95
C SER A 103 0.25 16.67 -11.58
N GLY A 104 1.09 17.28 -12.42
CA GLY A 104 0.78 18.52 -13.14
C GLY A 104 -0.06 18.34 -14.41
N GLU A 105 -0.35 17.11 -14.84
CA GLU A 105 -1.12 16.81 -16.06
C GLU A 105 -2.40 16.06 -15.67
N ALA A 106 -3.51 16.80 -15.62
CA ALA A 106 -4.79 16.31 -15.11
C ALA A 106 -5.31 15.07 -15.85
N SER A 107 -4.95 14.86 -17.11
CA SER A 107 -5.34 13.68 -17.89
C SER A 107 -4.65 12.38 -17.45
N THR A 108 -3.65 12.47 -16.56
CA THR A 108 -2.89 11.35 -16.02
C THR A 108 -3.13 11.11 -14.52
N VAL A 109 -4.16 11.76 -13.95
CA VAL A 109 -4.48 11.70 -12.52
C VAL A 109 -5.89 11.15 -12.33
N ASP A 110 -5.99 9.89 -11.90
CA ASP A 110 -7.24 9.16 -11.67
C ASP A 110 -7.57 8.98 -10.17
N SER A 111 -6.79 9.63 -9.29
CA SER A 111 -6.89 9.46 -7.84
C SER A 111 -8.09 10.16 -7.20
N HIS A 112 -8.70 11.12 -7.89
CA HIS A 112 -9.79 11.92 -7.36
C HIS A 112 -10.94 12.10 -8.32
N LEU A 113 -12.14 12.24 -7.76
CA LEU A 113 -13.38 12.47 -8.49
C LEU A 113 -13.82 13.92 -8.28
N LYS A 114 -13.98 14.70 -9.38
CA LYS A 114 -14.53 16.04 -9.38
C LYS A 114 -15.93 16.03 -10.00
N LEU A 115 -16.96 16.03 -9.16
CA LEU A 115 -18.36 16.13 -9.58
C LEU A 115 -18.97 17.38 -8.97
N GLY A 116 -19.67 18.20 -9.78
CA GLY A 116 -20.35 19.41 -9.32
C GLY A 116 -21.52 19.11 -8.40
N GLU A 117 -22.30 18.07 -8.74
CA GLU A 117 -23.43 17.60 -7.94
C GLU A 117 -23.06 16.29 -7.22
N GLN A 118 -23.53 16.14 -5.98
CA GLN A 118 -23.28 14.96 -5.14
C GLN A 118 -21.79 14.59 -5.03
N PRO A 119 -20.95 15.44 -4.42
CA PRO A 119 -19.51 15.23 -4.35
C PRO A 119 -19.09 14.12 -3.40
N LEU A 120 -20.01 13.59 -2.57
CA LEU A 120 -19.72 12.56 -1.57
C LEU A 120 -20.00 11.17 -2.16
N ARG A 121 -18.94 10.52 -2.62
CA ARG A 121 -18.98 9.25 -3.34
C ARG A 121 -18.13 8.16 -2.67
N PRO A 122 -18.59 7.58 -1.55
CA PRO A 122 -17.87 6.47 -0.90
C PRO A 122 -17.65 5.27 -1.83
N GLU A 123 -18.50 5.10 -2.87
CA GLU A 123 -18.39 4.04 -3.86
C GLU A 123 -17.32 4.25 -4.93
N PHE A 124 -16.71 5.42 -5.03
CA PHE A 124 -15.60 5.67 -5.96
C PHE A 124 -14.41 4.81 -5.57
N ASP A 125 -14.01 3.86 -6.41
CA ASP A 125 -12.93 2.90 -6.16
C ASP A 125 -11.78 3.14 -7.14
N VAL A 126 -10.71 3.75 -6.66
CA VAL A 126 -9.54 4.11 -7.47
C VAL A 126 -8.75 2.88 -7.94
N THR A 127 -8.95 1.72 -7.32
CA THR A 127 -8.26 0.49 -7.77
C THR A 127 -8.66 0.06 -9.18
N LEU A 128 -9.82 0.51 -9.66
CA LEU A 128 -10.29 0.24 -11.02
C LEU A 128 -9.50 0.98 -12.11
N ALA A 129 -8.79 2.04 -11.73
CA ALA A 129 -7.93 2.83 -12.63
C ALA A 129 -6.45 2.40 -12.57
N TYR A 130 -6.10 1.42 -11.72
CA TYR A 130 -4.71 1.03 -11.54
C TYR A 130 -4.07 0.51 -12.82
N ASN A 131 -2.97 1.14 -13.23
CA ASN A 131 -2.13 0.75 -14.35
C ASN A 131 -0.84 0.07 -13.85
N PRO A 132 -0.73 -1.27 -13.91
CA PRO A 132 0.47 -1.99 -13.49
C PRO A 132 1.70 -1.72 -14.38
N ALA A 133 1.49 -1.14 -15.58
CA ALA A 133 2.55 -0.75 -16.51
C ALA A 133 3.07 0.69 -16.26
N SER A 134 2.56 1.39 -15.26
CA SER A 134 3.05 2.72 -14.88
C SER A 134 4.56 2.71 -14.68
N VAL A 135 5.23 3.77 -15.17
CA VAL A 135 6.69 3.93 -15.01
C VAL A 135 7.12 4.08 -13.56
N LEU A 136 6.19 4.42 -12.66
CA LEU A 136 6.46 4.57 -11.23
C LEU A 136 6.58 3.20 -10.52
N VAL A 137 5.95 2.15 -11.04
CA VAL A 137 6.02 0.80 -10.45
C VAL A 137 7.47 0.27 -10.41
N PRO A 138 8.23 0.20 -11.52
CA PRO A 138 9.63 -0.24 -11.44
C PRO A 138 10.52 0.74 -10.66
N VAL A 139 10.23 2.05 -10.65
CA VAL A 139 10.95 3.03 -9.84
C VAL A 139 10.80 2.75 -8.35
N ALA A 140 9.60 2.43 -7.90
CA ALA A 140 9.34 2.05 -6.50
C ALA A 140 9.99 0.70 -6.16
N ARG A 141 9.87 -0.28 -7.05
CA ARG A 141 10.34 -1.65 -6.83
C ARG A 141 11.86 -1.76 -6.64
N VAL A 142 12.66 -1.02 -7.41
CA VAL A 142 14.14 -1.03 -7.25
C VAL A 142 14.60 -0.46 -5.91
N GLU A 143 13.71 0.21 -5.18
CA GLU A 143 13.94 0.70 -3.81
C GLU A 143 13.46 -0.29 -2.72
N GLY A 144 13.11 -1.53 -3.11
CA GLY A 144 12.65 -2.56 -2.19
C GLY A 144 11.15 -2.49 -1.86
N LEU A 145 10.37 -1.66 -2.56
CA LEU A 145 8.94 -1.56 -2.34
C LEU A 145 8.21 -2.65 -3.14
N GLY A 146 7.51 -3.52 -2.44
CA GLY A 146 6.71 -4.59 -3.05
C GLY A 146 5.21 -4.30 -3.06
N PHE A 147 4.77 -3.33 -2.25
CA PHE A 147 3.36 -3.01 -2.05
C PHE A 147 3.11 -1.52 -1.96
N THR A 148 1.90 -1.11 -2.34
CA THR A 148 1.37 0.20 -2.03
C THR A 148 -0.05 0.07 -1.46
N ALA A 149 -0.41 0.95 -0.51
CA ALA A 149 -1.80 1.22 -0.18
C ALA A 149 -2.28 2.31 -1.14
N LEU A 150 -3.00 1.92 -2.18
CA LEU A 150 -3.56 2.87 -3.13
C LEU A 150 -4.63 3.70 -2.43
N GLY A 151 -4.44 5.01 -2.40
CA GLY A 151 -5.33 5.96 -1.73
C GLY A 151 -6.08 6.82 -2.73
N ALA A 152 -7.37 7.03 -2.46
CA ALA A 152 -8.14 8.06 -3.13
C ALA A 152 -7.90 9.43 -2.46
N THR A 153 -7.97 10.51 -3.24
CA THR A 153 -7.86 11.89 -2.75
C THR A 153 -9.18 12.64 -2.93
N THR A 154 -9.34 13.75 -2.20
CA THR A 154 -10.58 14.53 -2.26
C THR A 154 -10.56 15.50 -3.43
N GLY A 155 -11.57 15.44 -4.29
CA GLY A 155 -11.73 16.36 -5.44
C GLY A 155 -12.82 17.41 -5.28
N GLY A 156 -13.75 17.22 -4.35
CA GLY A 156 -14.90 18.13 -4.18
C GLY A 156 -15.68 17.91 -2.88
N GLY A 157 -15.23 17.00 -2.03
CA GLY A 157 -15.81 16.69 -0.74
C GLY A 157 -14.76 16.17 0.25
N PHE A 158 -15.16 15.90 1.48
CA PHE A 158 -14.27 15.32 2.50
C PHE A 158 -14.19 13.79 2.43
N VAL A 159 -15.01 13.15 1.59
CA VAL A 159 -14.95 11.73 1.25
C VAL A 159 -14.16 11.58 -0.02
N ALA A 160 -13.02 10.90 0.05
CA ALA A 160 -12.15 10.69 -1.10
C ALA A 160 -12.61 9.50 -1.96
N GLY A 161 -13.02 8.40 -1.33
CA GLY A 161 -13.37 7.16 -2.00
C GLY A 161 -12.63 5.95 -1.45
N GLN A 162 -12.69 4.84 -2.15
CA GLN A 162 -12.07 3.59 -1.77
C GLN A 162 -10.72 3.42 -2.47
N GLY A 163 -9.83 2.69 -1.81
CA GLY A 163 -8.60 2.17 -2.37
C GLY A 163 -8.27 0.82 -1.80
N GLY A 164 -7.07 0.30 -2.05
CA GLY A 164 -6.69 -1.04 -1.62
C GLY A 164 -5.20 -1.30 -1.73
N VAL A 165 -4.77 -2.47 -1.30
CA VAL A 165 -3.37 -2.87 -1.41
C VAL A 165 -3.10 -3.43 -2.80
N LEU A 166 -2.12 -2.86 -3.50
CA LEU A 166 -1.62 -3.35 -4.78
C LEU A 166 -0.21 -3.92 -4.58
N ARG A 167 0.08 -5.02 -5.30
CA ARG A 167 1.42 -5.57 -5.41
C ARG A 167 2.12 -4.93 -6.61
N LEU A 168 3.38 -4.57 -6.44
CA LEU A 168 4.16 -3.91 -7.48
C LEU A 168 4.90 -4.91 -8.40
N ASP A 169 4.29 -6.06 -8.67
CA ASP A 169 4.82 -7.14 -9.51
C ASP A 169 4.31 -7.11 -10.96
N GLY A 170 3.39 -6.20 -11.26
CA GLY A 170 2.74 -6.09 -12.57
C GLY A 170 1.34 -6.71 -12.61
N SER A 171 0.85 -7.31 -11.50
CA SER A 171 -0.54 -7.77 -11.41
C SER A 171 -1.50 -6.59 -11.27
N PRO A 172 -2.68 -6.60 -11.94
CA PRO A 172 -3.62 -5.50 -11.88
C PRO A 172 -4.54 -5.56 -10.65
N ASP A 173 -4.65 -6.72 -10.01
CA ASP A 173 -5.67 -6.96 -9.02
C ASP A 173 -5.21 -6.57 -7.59
N PRO A 174 -6.03 -5.81 -6.86
CA PRO A 174 -5.76 -5.51 -5.48
C PRO A 174 -5.93 -6.73 -4.58
N ILE A 175 -5.14 -6.79 -3.50
CA ILE A 175 -5.18 -7.85 -2.50
C ILE A 175 -5.90 -7.39 -1.24
N GLY A 176 -6.68 -8.29 -0.63
CA GLY A 176 -7.40 -8.00 0.62
C GLY A 176 -8.60 -7.05 0.48
N PRO A 177 -9.10 -6.54 1.59
CA PRO A 177 -10.26 -5.66 1.61
C PRO A 177 -9.92 -4.25 1.12
N ARG A 178 -10.96 -3.51 0.70
CA ARG A 178 -10.84 -2.07 0.44
C ARG A 178 -10.76 -1.28 1.74
N ALA A 179 -10.12 -0.11 1.66
CA ALA A 179 -10.18 0.94 2.67
C ALA A 179 -10.94 2.14 2.12
N LEU A 180 -11.72 2.81 2.98
CA LEU A 180 -12.38 4.08 2.65
C LEU A 180 -11.49 5.23 3.15
N TYR A 181 -11.23 6.20 2.29
CA TYR A 181 -10.40 7.35 2.59
C TYR A 181 -11.26 8.59 2.82
N LEU A 182 -11.03 9.26 3.94
CA LEU A 182 -11.64 10.53 4.31
C LEU A 182 -10.56 11.56 4.63
N ARG A 183 -10.89 12.83 4.50
CA ARG A 183 -10.06 13.95 4.98
C ARG A 183 -10.89 14.84 5.90
N LEU A 184 -10.33 15.20 7.06
CA LEU A 184 -10.90 16.13 8.03
C LEU A 184 -9.88 17.23 8.35
N GLY A 185 -10.34 18.32 8.94
CA GLY A 185 -9.47 19.44 9.32
C GLY A 185 -9.65 20.66 8.43
N ALA A 186 -8.65 21.56 8.41
CA ALA A 186 -8.75 22.85 7.71
C ALA A 186 -8.93 22.70 6.20
N GLU A 187 -8.13 21.85 5.56
CA GLU A 187 -8.19 21.64 4.11
C GLU A 187 -9.56 21.10 3.65
N ALA A 188 -10.16 20.20 4.43
CA ALA A 188 -11.51 19.71 4.14
C ALA A 188 -12.61 20.72 4.50
N ALA A 189 -12.33 21.73 5.31
CA ALA A 189 -13.31 22.74 5.68
C ALA A 189 -13.74 23.58 4.47
N GLU A 190 -12.87 23.86 3.53
CA GLU A 190 -13.20 24.55 2.29
C GLU A 190 -14.29 23.81 1.49
N LEU A 191 -14.30 22.49 1.57
CA LEU A 191 -15.26 21.61 0.87
C LEU A 191 -16.56 21.38 1.66
N THR A 192 -16.65 21.91 2.89
CA THR A 192 -17.76 21.69 3.81
C THR A 192 -18.29 23.01 4.40
N GLY A 193 -18.37 24.06 3.57
CA GLY A 193 -18.87 25.36 3.99
C GLY A 193 -17.96 26.11 4.94
N GLN A 194 -16.66 25.89 4.87
CA GLN A 194 -15.60 26.54 5.68
C GLN A 194 -15.72 26.28 7.18
N SER A 195 -16.34 25.17 7.58
CA SER A 195 -16.57 24.86 8.98
C SER A 195 -16.19 23.42 9.35
N ARG A 196 -15.34 23.25 10.36
CA ARG A 196 -15.07 21.92 10.96
C ARG A 196 -16.30 21.31 11.59
N ALA A 197 -17.19 22.13 12.18
CA ALA A 197 -18.45 21.64 12.74
C ALA A 197 -19.36 21.04 11.66
N ALA A 198 -19.36 21.65 10.46
CA ALA A 198 -20.11 21.11 9.32
C ALA A 198 -19.58 19.76 8.85
N GLN A 199 -18.27 19.46 8.95
CA GLN A 199 -17.72 18.14 8.62
C GLN A 199 -18.37 17.06 9.49
N TRP A 200 -18.49 17.28 10.79
CA TRP A 200 -19.12 16.34 11.71
C TRP A 200 -20.62 16.19 11.47
N MET A 201 -21.30 17.29 11.13
CA MET A 201 -22.72 17.28 10.77
C MET A 201 -22.95 16.43 9.52
N LEU A 202 -22.17 16.67 8.45
CA LEU A 202 -22.29 15.92 7.19
C LEU A 202 -21.91 14.45 7.37
N LEU A 203 -20.85 14.17 8.12
CA LEU A 203 -20.44 12.80 8.42
C LEU A 203 -21.51 12.04 9.20
N GLN A 204 -22.19 12.69 10.16
CA GLN A 204 -23.30 12.09 10.87
C GLN A 204 -24.51 11.83 9.96
N GLN A 205 -24.83 12.78 9.08
CA GLN A 205 -25.90 12.60 8.10
C GLN A 205 -25.62 11.41 7.17
N MET A 206 -24.39 11.27 6.67
CA MET A 206 -23.98 10.12 5.85
C MET A 206 -24.19 8.78 6.58
N VAL A 207 -23.85 8.73 7.88
CA VAL A 207 -24.07 7.54 8.71
C VAL A 207 -25.57 7.24 8.83
N ASP A 208 -26.38 8.25 9.05
CA ASP A 208 -27.85 8.09 9.17
C ASP A 208 -28.47 7.64 7.85
N GLU A 209 -27.99 8.15 6.72
CA GLU A 209 -28.38 7.70 5.39
C GLU A 209 -27.99 6.24 5.12
N ALA A 210 -26.75 5.86 5.45
CA ALA A 210 -26.26 4.50 5.28
C ALA A 210 -27.02 3.48 6.15
N ARG A 211 -27.56 3.93 7.29
CA ARG A 211 -28.41 3.14 8.19
C ARG A 211 -29.90 3.18 7.85
N GLY A 212 -30.29 3.83 6.75
CA GLY A 212 -31.68 3.94 6.32
C GLY A 212 -32.55 4.86 7.18
N ARG A 213 -31.96 5.75 7.99
CA ARG A 213 -32.71 6.73 8.82
C ARG A 213 -33.20 7.94 8.03
N VAL A 214 -32.63 8.15 6.84
CA VAL A 214 -33.02 9.19 5.90
C VAL A 214 -33.51 8.50 4.62
N ALA A 215 -34.68 8.88 4.12
CA ALA A 215 -35.25 8.32 2.90
C ALA A 215 -34.32 8.49 1.70
N ALA A 216 -34.26 7.49 0.81
CA ALA A 216 -33.32 7.50 -0.32
C ALA A 216 -33.67 8.59 -1.36
N ASP A 217 -34.92 8.96 -1.46
CA ASP A 217 -35.49 9.99 -2.34
C ASP A 217 -35.58 11.37 -1.67
N SER A 218 -35.00 11.53 -0.48
CA SER A 218 -34.94 12.83 0.20
C SER A 218 -34.21 13.84 -0.68
N PRO A 219 -34.75 15.07 -0.88
CA PRO A 219 -34.07 16.13 -1.64
C PRO A 219 -32.77 16.60 -0.95
N HIS A 220 -32.57 16.23 0.31
CA HIS A 220 -31.37 16.56 1.08
C HIS A 220 -30.41 15.39 1.21
N ALA A 221 -30.60 14.30 0.45
CA ALA A 221 -29.71 13.16 0.47
C ALA A 221 -28.31 13.52 -0.03
N LEU A 222 -27.29 13.17 0.75
CA LEU A 222 -25.87 13.37 0.42
C LEU A 222 -25.29 12.24 -0.41
N LEU A 223 -25.80 11.01 -0.19
CA LEU A 223 -25.27 9.79 -0.77
C LEU A 223 -26.17 9.23 -1.86
N THR A 224 -25.55 8.73 -2.92
CA THR A 224 -26.24 7.86 -3.87
C THR A 224 -26.68 6.55 -3.22
N PRO A 225 -27.58 5.77 -3.82
CA PRO A 225 -27.91 4.42 -3.34
C PRO A 225 -26.69 3.50 -3.27
N ALA A 226 -25.71 3.64 -4.18
CA ALA A 226 -24.43 2.91 -4.15
C ALA A 226 -23.57 3.36 -2.98
N GLY A 227 -23.42 4.67 -2.77
CA GLY A 227 -22.67 5.24 -1.65
C GLY A 227 -23.22 4.82 -0.29
N ARG A 228 -24.54 4.77 -0.13
CA ARG A 228 -25.19 4.24 1.09
C ARG A 228 -24.80 2.79 1.36
N ARG A 229 -24.83 1.92 0.35
CA ARG A 229 -24.44 0.50 0.50
C ARG A 229 -22.97 0.37 0.86
N THR A 230 -22.09 1.13 0.18
CA THR A 230 -20.65 1.12 0.44
C THR A 230 -20.37 1.54 1.88
N LEU A 231 -20.88 2.70 2.32
CA LEU A 231 -20.66 3.17 3.68
C LEU A 231 -21.26 2.20 4.73
N ALA A 232 -22.43 1.63 4.47
CA ALA A 232 -23.04 0.60 5.34
C ALA A 232 -22.10 -0.61 5.53
N GLY A 233 -21.37 -1.03 4.50
CA GLY A 233 -20.35 -2.08 4.59
C GLY A 233 -19.25 -1.72 5.58
N TYR A 234 -18.69 -0.50 5.54
CA TYR A 234 -17.69 -0.04 6.50
C TYR A 234 -18.24 0.09 7.91
N LEU A 235 -19.49 0.56 8.07
CA LEU A 235 -20.18 0.60 9.36
C LEU A 235 -20.44 -0.81 9.94
N ALA A 236 -20.53 -1.83 9.08
CA ALA A 236 -20.60 -3.24 9.45
C ALA A 236 -19.22 -3.91 9.64
N GLY A 237 -18.12 -3.17 9.50
CA GLY A 237 -16.77 -3.68 9.71
C GLY A 237 -16.10 -4.28 8.47
N GLN A 238 -16.61 -4.08 7.26
CA GLN A 238 -16.01 -4.53 6.00
C GLN A 238 -14.86 -3.61 5.57
N GLY A 239 -13.71 -3.76 6.19
CA GLY A 239 -12.57 -2.89 5.91
C GLY A 239 -12.33 -1.83 6.98
N ARG A 240 -11.50 -0.86 6.68
CA ARG A 240 -11.09 0.23 7.59
C ARG A 240 -11.36 1.58 6.96
N ILE A 241 -11.70 2.57 7.76
CA ILE A 241 -11.81 3.97 7.33
C ILE A 241 -10.49 4.66 7.71
N ILE A 242 -9.72 5.11 6.71
CA ILE A 242 -8.47 5.83 6.89
C ILE A 242 -8.78 7.32 6.78
N VAL A 243 -8.46 8.07 7.82
CA VAL A 243 -8.83 9.48 7.91
C VAL A 243 -7.58 10.34 7.97
N ALA A 244 -7.36 11.17 6.96
CA ALA A 244 -6.33 12.18 6.96
C ALA A 244 -6.74 13.32 7.89
N VAL A 245 -6.01 13.50 8.99
CA VAL A 245 -6.28 14.50 10.03
C VAL A 245 -5.05 14.72 10.89
N ASP A 246 -4.73 15.96 11.25
CA ASP A 246 -3.51 16.31 11.96
C ASP A 246 -3.71 16.82 13.38
N ARG A 247 -4.72 17.68 13.58
CA ARG A 247 -4.94 18.44 14.82
C ARG A 247 -5.46 17.54 15.94
N ALA A 248 -4.88 17.62 17.12
CA ALA A 248 -5.25 16.78 18.27
C ALA A 248 -6.75 16.86 18.62
N SER A 249 -7.36 18.06 18.57
CA SER A 249 -8.80 18.20 18.86
C SER A 249 -9.69 17.48 17.85
N ASP A 250 -9.30 17.47 16.57
CA ASP A 250 -10.06 16.80 15.50
C ASP A 250 -9.87 15.28 15.59
N ILE A 251 -8.65 14.81 15.90
CA ILE A 251 -8.37 13.40 16.20
C ILE A 251 -9.21 12.91 17.40
N ARG A 252 -9.30 13.70 18.47
CA ARG A 252 -10.14 13.34 19.65
C ARG A 252 -11.61 13.22 19.28
N GLN A 253 -12.14 14.10 18.43
CA GLN A 253 -13.51 13.99 17.95
C GLN A 253 -13.70 12.77 17.03
N LEU A 254 -12.70 12.46 16.20
CA LEU A 254 -12.70 11.26 15.35
C LEU A 254 -12.75 9.98 16.22
N LEU A 255 -11.97 9.90 17.30
CA LEU A 255 -12.02 8.78 18.24
C LEU A 255 -13.40 8.60 18.86
N ARG A 256 -14.03 9.71 19.32
CA ARG A 256 -15.39 9.68 19.86
C ARG A 256 -16.43 9.22 18.84
N TRP A 257 -16.30 9.71 17.61
CA TRP A 257 -17.17 9.29 16.51
C TRP A 257 -16.99 7.80 16.22
N ALA A 258 -15.75 7.33 16.05
CA ALA A 258 -15.44 5.93 15.76
C ALA A 258 -15.96 4.98 16.86
N GLN A 259 -15.84 5.37 18.14
CA GLN A 259 -16.36 4.61 19.28
C GLN A 259 -17.88 4.54 19.24
N ARG A 260 -18.57 5.67 19.02
CA ARG A 260 -20.04 5.75 18.93
C ARG A 260 -20.59 4.91 17.79
N GLU A 261 -19.98 5.00 16.62
CA GLU A 261 -20.41 4.31 15.40
C GLU A 261 -19.87 2.88 15.31
N LYS A 262 -18.96 2.47 16.21
CA LYS A 262 -18.30 1.16 16.29
C LYS A 262 -17.55 0.79 15.00
N VAL A 263 -16.90 1.77 14.38
CA VAL A 263 -16.14 1.60 13.14
C VAL A 263 -14.64 1.46 13.41
N ARG A 264 -13.97 0.70 12.55
CA ARG A 264 -12.51 0.58 12.57
C ARG A 264 -11.89 1.70 11.77
N ILE A 265 -11.09 2.53 12.41
CA ILE A 265 -10.40 3.65 11.78
C ILE A 265 -8.88 3.50 11.83
N ALA A 266 -8.20 4.27 10.99
CA ALA A 266 -6.79 4.62 11.11
C ALA A 266 -6.64 6.12 10.85
N VAL A 267 -5.65 6.73 11.48
CA VAL A 267 -5.27 8.12 11.22
C VAL A 267 -4.15 8.14 10.18
N ALA A 268 -4.23 9.04 9.21
CA ALA A 268 -3.15 9.37 8.29
C ALA A 268 -2.70 10.82 8.54
N GLY A 269 -1.40 11.09 8.52
CA GLY A 269 -0.82 12.37 8.95
C GLY A 269 -0.61 12.39 10.46
N GLY A 270 -1.59 12.84 11.21
CA GLY A 270 -1.56 12.83 12.65
C GLY A 270 -0.39 13.63 13.26
N ALA A 271 -0.08 14.82 12.74
CA ALA A 271 1.05 15.62 13.20
C ALA A 271 1.02 15.89 14.73
N GLU A 272 -0.17 15.99 15.30
CA GLU A 272 -0.37 16.17 16.74
C GLU A 272 -0.87 14.89 17.45
N ALA A 273 -0.84 13.73 16.80
CA ALA A 273 -1.36 12.47 17.34
C ALA A 273 -0.65 12.05 18.63
N TRP A 274 0.63 12.39 18.80
CA TRP A 274 1.40 12.11 20.02
C TRP A 274 0.77 12.68 21.29
N GLN A 275 0.00 13.78 21.21
CA GLN A 275 -0.71 14.36 22.33
C GLN A 275 -1.87 13.49 22.82
N LEU A 276 -2.33 12.54 21.98
CA LEU A 276 -3.42 11.62 22.24
C LEU A 276 -2.95 10.15 22.21
N ALA A 277 -1.65 9.92 22.43
CA ALA A 277 -1.05 8.59 22.30
C ALA A 277 -1.74 7.54 23.20
N THR A 278 -2.11 7.91 24.43
CA THR A 278 -2.82 7.03 25.36
C THR A 278 -4.23 6.69 24.87
N GLU A 279 -4.98 7.68 24.38
CA GLU A 279 -6.33 7.48 23.84
C GLU A 279 -6.32 6.64 22.56
N LEU A 280 -5.35 6.90 21.67
CA LEU A 280 -5.16 6.13 20.43
C LEU A 280 -4.80 4.68 20.73
N ALA A 281 -3.91 4.44 21.70
CA ALA A 281 -3.53 3.10 22.13
C ALA A 281 -4.71 2.34 22.74
N ALA A 282 -5.46 2.97 23.65
CA ALA A 282 -6.64 2.37 24.27
C ALA A 282 -7.73 2.03 23.23
N ALA A 283 -7.88 2.86 22.21
CA ALA A 283 -8.80 2.64 21.09
C ALA A 283 -8.25 1.70 20.00
N GLN A 284 -7.00 1.24 20.12
CA GLN A 284 -6.30 0.44 19.11
C GLN A 284 -6.33 1.06 17.71
N VAL A 285 -6.19 2.37 17.63
CA VAL A 285 -6.20 3.12 16.36
C VAL A 285 -4.78 3.29 15.85
N PRO A 286 -4.41 2.68 14.72
CA PRO A 286 -3.10 2.86 14.12
C PRO A 286 -2.95 4.23 13.47
N VAL A 287 -1.70 4.68 13.36
CA VAL A 287 -1.36 5.98 12.77
C VAL A 287 -0.31 5.80 11.68
N PHE A 288 -0.60 6.31 10.48
CA PHE A 288 0.36 6.50 9.39
C PHE A 288 0.97 7.90 9.54
N VAL A 289 2.22 7.98 9.98
CA VAL A 289 2.88 9.26 10.25
C VAL A 289 3.77 9.71 9.11
N ASP A 290 3.85 11.02 8.89
CA ASP A 290 4.96 11.64 8.16
C ASP A 290 6.05 12.03 9.17
N ALA A 291 7.10 11.19 9.25
CA ALA A 291 8.15 11.37 10.23
C ALA A 291 9.19 12.44 9.86
N LEU A 292 9.03 13.13 8.71
CA LEU A 292 9.84 14.29 8.34
C LEU A 292 9.15 15.62 8.70
N GLY A 293 7.87 15.59 9.02
CA GLY A 293 7.10 16.77 9.41
C GLY A 293 7.48 17.27 10.81
N ASN A 294 8.36 18.26 10.90
CA ASN A 294 8.82 18.85 12.17
C ASN A 294 8.49 20.34 12.31
N LEU A 295 8.03 20.97 11.25
CA LEU A 295 7.59 22.35 11.22
C LEU A 295 6.11 22.44 10.92
N PRO A 296 5.37 23.37 11.52
CA PRO A 296 3.97 23.55 11.21
C PRO A 296 3.81 24.14 9.80
N ALA A 297 3.34 23.31 8.86
CA ALA A 297 2.96 23.75 7.52
C ALA A 297 1.56 24.41 7.53
N SER A 298 0.77 24.17 8.59
CA SER A 298 -0.56 24.74 8.77
C SER A 298 -0.90 24.88 10.26
N PHE A 299 -2.00 25.58 10.58
CA PHE A 299 -2.51 25.68 11.96
C PHE A 299 -2.99 24.35 12.55
N ASP A 300 -3.15 23.31 11.73
CA ASP A 300 -3.49 21.96 12.21
C ASP A 300 -2.28 21.16 12.67
N GLN A 301 -1.08 21.71 12.55
CA GLN A 301 0.20 21.03 12.77
C GLN A 301 1.12 21.80 13.73
N LEU A 302 0.57 22.71 14.54
CA LEU A 302 1.35 23.55 15.46
C LEU A 302 2.19 22.71 16.44
N GLY A 303 1.69 21.53 16.82
CA GLY A 303 2.39 20.58 17.69
C GLY A 303 3.22 19.53 16.95
N ALA A 304 3.56 19.73 15.66
CA ALA A 304 4.39 18.78 14.91
C ALA A 304 5.76 18.58 15.59
N THR A 305 6.22 17.32 15.62
CA THR A 305 7.51 16.94 16.21
C THR A 305 8.06 15.69 15.54
N LEU A 306 9.38 15.62 15.38
CA LEU A 306 10.08 14.43 14.86
C LEU A 306 9.95 13.22 15.79
N GLU A 307 9.67 13.43 17.09
CA GLU A 307 9.46 12.37 18.07
C GLU A 307 8.04 11.75 18.00
N ASN A 308 7.16 12.22 17.13
CA ASN A 308 5.75 11.77 17.08
C ASN A 308 5.64 10.24 17.00
N ALA A 309 6.35 9.60 16.05
CA ALA A 309 6.36 8.15 15.89
C ALA A 309 6.83 7.42 17.15
N ALA A 310 7.92 7.89 17.78
CA ALA A 310 8.48 7.29 18.98
C ALA A 310 7.56 7.44 20.18
N ARG A 311 6.88 8.59 20.33
CA ARG A 311 5.93 8.83 21.42
C ARG A 311 4.68 7.95 21.28
N LEU A 312 4.16 7.80 20.06
CA LEU A 312 3.05 6.92 19.74
C LEU A 312 3.38 5.46 20.04
N GLN A 313 4.54 4.98 19.56
CA GLN A 313 4.98 3.60 19.76
C GLN A 313 5.17 3.28 21.25
N ARG A 314 5.78 4.17 22.03
CA ARG A 314 5.95 3.99 23.49
C ARG A 314 4.63 3.84 24.23
N ALA A 315 3.56 4.45 23.75
CA ALA A 315 2.21 4.29 24.29
C ALA A 315 1.50 3.01 23.79
N GLY A 316 2.11 2.25 22.86
CA GLY A 316 1.52 1.05 22.28
C GLY A 316 0.64 1.28 21.06
N VAL A 317 0.71 2.46 20.43
CA VAL A 317 0.01 2.74 19.17
C VAL A 317 0.74 2.07 18.02
N PRO A 318 0.08 1.30 17.15
CA PRO A 318 0.69 0.78 15.93
C PRO A 318 1.05 1.94 14.97
N VAL A 319 2.34 2.09 14.66
CA VAL A 319 2.85 3.15 13.79
C VAL A 319 3.22 2.58 12.42
N SER A 320 2.77 3.24 11.37
CA SER A 320 3.21 3.05 9.99
C SER A 320 3.60 4.41 9.40
N PHE A 321 4.03 4.43 8.15
CA PHE A 321 4.52 5.64 7.51
C PHE A 321 3.72 5.95 6.24
N ALA A 322 3.45 7.23 6.02
CA ALA A 322 2.89 7.75 4.79
C ALA A 322 3.43 9.16 4.55
N GLN A 323 3.75 9.47 3.31
CA GLN A 323 4.14 10.82 2.90
C GLN A 323 2.90 11.70 2.73
N ARG A 324 3.10 13.01 2.81
CA ARG A 324 2.01 14.01 2.66
C ARG A 324 1.95 14.60 1.27
N GLU A 325 3.10 14.80 0.63
CA GLU A 325 3.21 15.51 -0.64
C GLU A 325 3.87 14.67 -1.70
N ASP A 326 3.39 14.79 -2.93
CA ASP A 326 3.92 14.09 -4.10
C ASP A 326 4.13 12.58 -3.81
N VAL A 327 3.07 11.98 -3.28
CA VAL A 327 3.11 10.65 -2.65
C VAL A 327 3.54 9.55 -3.61
N SER A 328 3.33 9.72 -4.91
CA SER A 328 3.69 8.74 -5.93
C SER A 328 5.18 8.81 -6.29
N HIS A 329 5.69 9.99 -6.63
CA HIS A 329 7.09 10.20 -7.02
C HIS A 329 8.05 10.09 -5.84
N ASN A 330 7.59 10.50 -4.65
CA ASN A 330 8.36 10.41 -3.41
C ASN A 330 8.22 9.06 -2.70
N ALA A 331 7.38 8.14 -3.15
CA ALA A 331 7.18 6.82 -2.53
C ALA A 331 8.50 6.10 -2.20
N ARG A 332 9.49 6.19 -3.10
CA ARG A 332 10.85 5.65 -2.91
C ARG A 332 11.56 6.17 -1.65
N LYS A 333 11.14 7.34 -1.11
CA LYS A 333 11.72 7.95 0.09
C LYS A 333 11.07 7.45 1.39
N ILE A 334 10.12 6.51 1.33
CA ILE A 334 9.41 6.03 2.53
C ILE A 334 10.38 5.46 3.59
N ARG A 335 11.49 4.85 3.16
CA ARG A 335 12.55 4.36 4.03
C ARG A 335 13.19 5.48 4.86
N GLN A 336 13.34 6.67 4.25
CA GLN A 336 13.87 7.85 4.92
C GLN A 336 12.94 8.30 6.07
N LEU A 337 11.62 8.18 5.93
CA LEU A 337 10.69 8.47 7.01
C LEU A 337 10.92 7.54 8.20
N ALA A 338 11.04 6.23 7.94
CA ALA A 338 11.30 5.25 8.99
C ALA A 338 12.66 5.46 9.65
N GLY A 339 13.73 5.67 8.87
CA GLY A 339 15.08 5.96 9.38
C GLY A 339 15.12 7.26 10.21
N ASN A 340 14.42 8.30 9.77
CA ASN A 340 14.29 9.55 10.52
C ASN A 340 13.56 9.33 11.86
N ALA A 341 12.47 8.56 11.87
CA ALA A 341 11.77 8.21 13.10
C ALA A 341 12.69 7.43 14.08
N VAL A 342 13.52 6.52 13.56
CA VAL A 342 14.53 5.79 14.37
C VAL A 342 15.56 6.76 14.95
N ALA A 343 16.07 7.70 14.16
CA ALA A 343 16.99 8.73 14.65
C ALA A 343 16.38 9.61 15.75
N HIS A 344 15.04 9.68 15.82
CA HIS A 344 14.31 10.45 16.85
C HIS A 344 13.61 9.55 17.89
N GLY A 345 14.18 8.36 18.13
CA GLY A 345 13.85 7.51 19.28
C GLY A 345 12.83 6.42 19.06
N LEU A 346 12.42 6.14 17.81
CA LEU A 346 11.68 4.92 17.49
C LEU A 346 12.65 3.74 17.47
N PRO A 347 12.34 2.58 18.11
CA PRO A 347 13.18 1.38 17.95
C PRO A 347 13.30 0.95 16.47
N TRP A 348 14.49 0.53 16.05
CA TRP A 348 14.75 0.14 14.67
C TRP A 348 13.79 -0.96 14.17
N ALA A 349 13.52 -1.96 15.01
CA ALA A 349 12.60 -3.05 14.68
C ALA A 349 11.16 -2.55 14.42
N ASP A 350 10.73 -1.50 15.13
CA ASP A 350 9.42 -0.88 14.93
C ASP A 350 9.41 0.01 13.69
N GLY A 351 10.55 0.63 13.34
CA GLY A 351 10.73 1.33 12.07
C GLY A 351 10.52 0.38 10.88
N LEU A 352 11.17 -0.79 10.90
CA LEU A 352 10.99 -1.81 9.86
C LEU A 352 9.56 -2.39 9.89
N ALA A 353 8.99 -2.67 11.07
CA ALA A 353 7.62 -3.15 11.20
C ALA A 353 6.60 -2.13 10.65
N GLY A 354 6.87 -0.83 10.79
CA GLY A 354 6.05 0.26 10.25
C GLY A 354 6.02 0.32 8.72
N LEU A 355 7.01 -0.28 8.06
CA LEU A 355 7.07 -0.41 6.59
C LEU A 355 6.58 -1.77 6.08
N THR A 356 6.27 -2.73 6.97
CA THR A 356 6.00 -4.12 6.57
C THR A 356 4.75 -4.67 7.27
N ARG A 357 4.90 -5.20 8.49
CA ARG A 357 3.84 -5.87 9.24
C ARG A 357 2.69 -4.95 9.65
N VAL A 358 3.01 -3.75 10.12
CA VAL A 358 1.97 -2.82 10.62
C VAL A 358 1.00 -2.42 9.51
N PRO A 359 1.43 -1.90 8.32
CA PRO A 359 0.51 -1.60 7.23
C PRO A 359 -0.24 -2.85 6.75
N ALA A 360 0.39 -4.03 6.70
CA ALA A 360 -0.29 -5.27 6.37
C ALA A 360 -1.44 -5.60 7.35
N GLN A 361 -1.23 -5.40 8.65
CA GLN A 361 -2.27 -5.58 9.68
C GLN A 361 -3.39 -4.56 9.55
N VAL A 362 -3.04 -3.30 9.36
CA VAL A 362 -4.02 -2.21 9.22
C VAL A 362 -4.92 -2.42 8.02
N LEU A 363 -4.35 -2.88 6.91
CA LEU A 363 -5.03 -3.08 5.63
C LEU A 363 -5.62 -4.50 5.46
N GLY A 364 -5.51 -5.37 6.49
CA GLY A 364 -6.17 -6.67 6.52
C GLY A 364 -5.56 -7.71 5.59
N VAL A 365 -4.24 -7.67 5.36
CA VAL A 365 -3.50 -8.62 4.51
C VAL A 365 -2.33 -9.30 5.23
N ALA A 366 -2.24 -9.17 6.55
CA ALA A 366 -1.14 -9.67 7.35
C ALA A 366 -1.07 -11.20 7.47
N ASP A 367 -2.15 -11.89 7.17
CA ASP A 367 -2.19 -13.35 7.04
C ASP A 367 -1.32 -13.87 5.89
N ARG A 368 -1.08 -13.06 4.88
CA ARG A 368 -0.40 -13.41 3.64
C ARG A 368 0.98 -12.78 3.48
N ILE A 369 1.17 -11.52 3.94
CA ILE A 369 2.36 -10.70 3.67
C ILE A 369 2.82 -9.93 4.93
N GLY A 370 3.95 -9.23 4.84
CA GLY A 370 4.43 -8.29 5.85
C GLY A 370 5.36 -8.90 6.91
N SER A 371 5.63 -10.20 6.88
CA SER A 371 6.63 -10.88 7.72
C SER A 371 7.20 -12.12 7.02
N ILE A 372 8.40 -12.55 7.41
CA ILE A 372 9.04 -13.76 6.89
C ILE A 372 8.71 -14.93 7.82
N GLU A 373 7.63 -15.65 7.47
CA GLU A 373 7.13 -16.79 8.23
C GLU A 373 6.68 -17.90 7.27
N PRO A 374 6.88 -19.19 7.63
CA PRO A 374 6.40 -20.30 6.81
C PRO A 374 4.89 -20.17 6.53
N GLY A 375 4.49 -20.41 5.27
CA GLY A 375 3.12 -20.30 4.80
C GLY A 375 2.76 -18.93 4.20
N LYS A 376 3.54 -17.88 4.46
CA LYS A 376 3.34 -16.56 3.83
C LYS A 376 3.94 -16.47 2.45
N GLN A 377 3.47 -15.52 1.67
CA GLN A 377 4.00 -15.24 0.33
C GLN A 377 5.47 -14.81 0.42
N ALA A 378 6.27 -15.26 -0.51
CA ALA A 378 7.68 -14.95 -0.57
C ALA A 378 7.91 -13.59 -1.25
N ASP A 379 7.51 -12.54 -0.55
CA ASP A 379 7.73 -11.14 -0.91
C ASP A 379 8.92 -10.63 -0.08
N LEU A 380 10.10 -10.68 -0.66
CA LEU A 380 11.38 -10.55 0.04
C LEU A 380 12.28 -9.50 -0.62
N VAL A 381 13.15 -8.88 0.17
CA VAL A 381 14.20 -7.98 -0.31
C VAL A 381 15.51 -8.32 0.34
N LEU A 382 16.53 -8.57 -0.48
CA LEU A 382 17.94 -8.65 -0.07
C LEU A 382 18.55 -7.27 -0.23
N TRP A 383 19.21 -6.79 0.80
CA TRP A 383 19.79 -5.45 0.88
C TRP A 383 21.31 -5.52 0.90
N GLU A 384 21.98 -4.50 0.37
CA GLU A 384 23.44 -4.32 0.49
C GLU A 384 23.84 -4.04 1.93
N GLY A 385 23.02 -3.29 2.68
CA GLY A 385 23.23 -2.97 4.08
C GLY A 385 21.91 -2.67 4.81
N ASP A 386 21.91 -1.75 5.77
CA ASP A 386 20.71 -1.44 6.57
C ASP A 386 19.53 -0.98 5.70
N PRO A 387 18.37 -1.69 5.71
CA PRO A 387 17.20 -1.32 4.93
C PRO A 387 16.60 0.05 5.29
N LEU A 388 16.86 0.59 6.47
CA LEU A 388 16.37 1.91 6.91
C LEU A 388 17.35 3.05 6.64
N ASP A 389 18.59 2.73 6.24
CA ASP A 389 19.55 3.71 5.77
C ASP A 389 19.45 3.88 4.24
N VAL A 390 19.16 5.11 3.80
CA VAL A 390 19.03 5.44 2.37
C VAL A 390 20.33 5.39 1.59
N ALA A 391 21.49 5.31 2.27
CA ALA A 391 22.79 5.08 1.62
C ALA A 391 22.91 3.67 1.04
N HIS A 392 22.15 2.71 1.57
CA HIS A 392 22.13 1.32 1.12
C HIS A 392 20.98 1.08 0.15
N TYR A 393 21.15 0.15 -0.80
CA TYR A 393 20.18 -0.16 -1.85
C TYR A 393 19.67 -1.60 -1.75
N ALA A 394 18.51 -1.84 -2.36
CA ALA A 394 18.00 -3.19 -2.55
C ALA A 394 18.75 -3.87 -3.69
N GLU A 395 19.40 -4.99 -3.41
CA GLU A 395 20.12 -5.77 -4.42
C GLU A 395 19.18 -6.63 -5.25
N GLN A 396 18.21 -7.27 -4.58
CA GLN A 396 17.21 -8.10 -5.24
C GLN A 396 15.89 -8.05 -4.51
N VAL A 397 14.83 -7.94 -5.27
CA VAL A 397 13.44 -8.04 -4.83
C VAL A 397 12.82 -9.32 -5.40
N TRP A 398 12.15 -10.08 -4.55
CA TRP A 398 11.26 -11.18 -4.97
C TRP A 398 9.83 -10.82 -4.58
N LEU A 399 8.88 -11.02 -5.50
CA LEU A 399 7.46 -10.87 -5.22
C LEU A 399 6.75 -12.16 -5.63
N GLY A 400 6.04 -12.78 -4.68
CA GLY A 400 5.47 -14.12 -4.88
C GLY A 400 6.52 -15.16 -5.28
N GLY A 401 7.76 -15.04 -4.77
CA GLY A 401 8.88 -15.92 -5.09
C GLY A 401 9.52 -15.68 -6.46
N GLN A 402 9.02 -14.75 -7.27
CA GLN A 402 9.64 -14.38 -8.55
C GLN A 402 10.67 -13.28 -8.35
N ALA A 403 11.89 -13.48 -8.83
CA ALA A 403 12.91 -12.45 -8.86
C ALA A 403 12.50 -11.32 -9.81
N MET A 404 12.33 -10.11 -9.26
CA MET A 404 11.93 -8.94 -10.04
C MET A 404 13.13 -8.31 -10.74
N PRO A 405 12.93 -7.76 -11.94
CA PRO A 405 13.97 -6.97 -12.61
C PRO A 405 14.33 -5.74 -11.77
N MET A 406 15.61 -5.61 -11.40
CA MET A 406 16.14 -4.46 -10.67
C MET A 406 16.52 -3.32 -11.64
N ARG A 407 15.58 -2.95 -12.50
CA ARG A 407 15.75 -1.95 -13.56
C ARG A 407 14.56 -1.01 -13.58
N SER A 408 14.85 0.27 -13.73
CA SER A 408 13.88 1.34 -13.93
C SER A 408 14.38 2.28 -15.02
N ARG A 409 13.52 3.13 -15.56
CA ARG A 409 13.92 4.17 -16.52
C ARG A 409 15.10 5.01 -15.99
N GLN A 410 15.11 5.29 -14.70
CA GLN A 410 16.17 6.09 -14.07
C GLN A 410 17.51 5.32 -14.06
N THR A 411 17.51 4.03 -13.70
CA THR A 411 18.73 3.21 -13.71
C THR A 411 19.26 3.02 -15.13
N GLU A 412 18.39 2.82 -16.11
CA GLU A 412 18.76 2.70 -17.52
C GLU A 412 19.36 3.99 -18.10
N LEU A 413 18.82 5.14 -17.72
CA LEU A 413 19.39 6.44 -18.09
C LEU A 413 20.77 6.64 -17.44
N ARG A 414 20.90 6.37 -16.14
CA ARG A 414 22.17 6.42 -15.43
C ARG A 414 23.23 5.57 -16.14
N ASP A 415 22.92 4.30 -16.41
CA ASP A 415 23.86 3.35 -17.03
C ASP A 415 24.28 3.81 -18.43
N ARG A 416 23.32 4.34 -19.24
CA ARG A 416 23.62 4.93 -20.56
C ARG A 416 24.61 6.08 -20.46
N TYR A 417 24.44 6.99 -19.47
CA TYR A 417 25.34 8.13 -19.31
C TYR A 417 26.71 7.72 -18.77
N LEU A 418 26.77 6.76 -17.84
CA LEU A 418 28.05 6.21 -17.35
C LEU A 418 28.84 5.55 -18.49
N GLN A 419 28.21 4.78 -19.35
CA GLN A 419 28.84 4.20 -20.53
C GLN A 419 29.40 5.28 -21.45
N ARG A 420 28.64 6.35 -21.74
CA ARG A 420 29.11 7.49 -22.58
C ARG A 420 30.28 8.24 -21.93
N ALA A 421 30.33 8.33 -20.63
CA ALA A 421 31.40 8.99 -19.88
C ALA A 421 32.66 8.10 -19.74
N GLY A 422 32.64 6.87 -20.22
CA GLY A 422 33.78 5.95 -20.10
C GLY A 422 34.08 5.49 -18.67
N VAL A 423 33.08 5.58 -17.78
CA VAL A 423 33.21 5.20 -16.34
C VAL A 423 32.99 3.70 -16.14
N ARG A 424 32.71 2.94 -17.22
CA ARG A 424 32.68 1.47 -17.27
C ARG A 424 33.33 0.98 -18.54
#